data_4479651ac36f4a11eff4eb6f9f75100d
#
_entry.id   4479651ac36f4a11eff4eb6f9f75100d
#
_cell.length_a   1.000
_cell.length_b   1.000
_cell.length_c   1.000
_cell.angle_alpha   90.00
_cell.angle_beta   90.00
_cell.angle_gamma   90.00
#
_symmetry.space_group_name_H-M   'P 1'
#
loop_
_entity.id
_entity.type
_entity.pdbx_description
1 polymer ?
#
loop_
_entity_poly.entity_id
_entity_poly.type
_entity_poly.pdbx_seq_one_letter_code
_entity_poly.pdbx_strand_id
1 'polypeptide(L)'
;MEKVLVTSTSEVYGTALYVPIDEKHPRQGQSPYSATKIGADAIADSFYRSFNLPVTIVRPFNTFGPRQSARAVIPTIITQLLAGKTEIKLGAIHPTRDLLFVKDTANGFVEIAKSDKTIGEEINIATSSEITVGDLAQKIINIINPLAKIITDDIRLRPEKSEVERLFGSNKKILEITNWKQNVSLDEGLKLTIDWFSKPENLQRYKAEIYNV
;
A
#
# COMPACT_ATOMS: atom_id res chain seq x y z
N MET A 1 -19.74 22.66 4.58
CA MET A 1 -18.64 21.66 4.41
C MET A 1 -18.30 21.64 2.93
N GLU A 2 -17.05 21.90 2.59
CA GLU A 2 -16.65 22.02 1.17
C GLU A 2 -16.43 20.66 0.52
N LYS A 3 -15.77 19.71 1.21
CA LYS A 3 -15.50 18.35 0.73
C LYS A 3 -15.15 17.40 1.85
N VAL A 4 -15.47 16.12 1.69
CA VAL A 4 -15.08 15.03 2.60
C VAL A 4 -14.30 13.99 1.80
N LEU A 5 -13.09 13.68 2.21
CA LEU A 5 -12.32 12.55 1.67
C LEU A 5 -12.44 11.36 2.62
N VAL A 6 -13.00 10.26 2.13
CA VAL A 6 -13.12 9.01 2.88
C VAL A 6 -11.98 8.09 2.46
N THR A 7 -11.07 7.82 3.39
CA THR A 7 -9.94 6.91 3.12
C THR A 7 -10.43 5.47 3.14
N SER A 8 -10.44 4.85 1.96
CA SER A 8 -10.65 3.43 1.75
C SER A 8 -9.30 2.71 1.54
N THR A 9 -9.27 1.66 0.75
CA THR A 9 -8.07 0.84 0.49
C THR A 9 -8.22 0.06 -0.82
N SER A 10 -7.12 -0.29 -1.46
CA SER A 10 -7.10 -1.23 -2.58
C SER A 10 -7.54 -2.66 -2.18
N GLU A 11 -7.50 -3.02 -0.90
CA GLU A 11 -7.93 -4.34 -0.42
C GLU A 11 -9.44 -4.60 -0.57
N VAL A 12 -10.25 -3.57 -0.85
CA VAL A 12 -11.67 -3.75 -1.17
C VAL A 12 -11.90 -4.54 -2.46
N TYR A 13 -10.89 -4.60 -3.34
CA TYR A 13 -10.96 -5.33 -4.60
C TYR A 13 -10.66 -6.83 -4.46
N GLY A 14 -9.95 -7.23 -3.37
CA GLY A 14 -9.44 -8.58 -3.23
C GLY A 14 -8.40 -8.93 -4.28
N THR A 15 -8.25 -10.21 -4.61
CA THR A 15 -7.40 -10.67 -5.70
C THR A 15 -7.96 -10.21 -7.04
N ALA A 16 -7.10 -9.64 -7.88
CA ALA A 16 -7.49 -9.07 -9.16
C ALA A 16 -8.16 -10.09 -10.08
N LEU A 17 -9.36 -9.77 -10.57
CA LEU A 17 -10.03 -10.51 -11.65
C LEU A 17 -9.54 -10.06 -13.02
N TYR A 18 -9.09 -8.82 -13.13
CA TYR A 18 -8.40 -8.24 -14.27
C TYR A 18 -7.44 -7.15 -13.82
N VAL A 19 -6.46 -6.83 -14.64
CA VAL A 19 -5.47 -5.80 -14.35
C VAL A 19 -5.25 -4.89 -15.57
N PRO A 20 -4.88 -3.64 -15.36
CA PRO A 20 -4.80 -2.97 -14.06
C PRO A 20 -6.18 -2.81 -13.41
N ILE A 21 -6.23 -2.87 -12.07
CA ILE A 21 -7.45 -2.69 -11.28
C ILE A 21 -7.88 -1.24 -11.38
N ASP A 22 -8.99 -0.96 -12.03
CA ASP A 22 -9.63 0.35 -12.05
C ASP A 22 -10.76 0.45 -11.02
N GLU A 23 -11.41 1.61 -10.93
CA GLU A 23 -12.47 1.85 -9.94
C GLU A 23 -13.78 1.10 -10.25
N LYS A 24 -13.90 0.51 -11.45
CA LYS A 24 -15.04 -0.35 -11.85
C LYS A 24 -14.83 -1.81 -11.46
N HIS A 25 -13.63 -2.17 -11.01
CA HIS A 25 -13.35 -3.55 -10.60
C HIS A 25 -14.30 -3.96 -9.46
N PRO A 26 -14.88 -5.19 -9.50
CA PRO A 26 -15.74 -5.69 -8.44
C PRO A 26 -15.07 -5.63 -7.07
N ARG A 27 -15.83 -5.30 -6.04
CA ARG A 27 -15.37 -5.33 -4.65
C ARG A 27 -15.55 -6.73 -4.09
N GLN A 28 -14.48 -7.29 -3.53
CA GLN A 28 -14.47 -8.63 -2.95
C GLN A 28 -13.69 -8.62 -1.64
N GLY A 29 -14.39 -8.63 -0.53
CA GLY A 29 -13.78 -8.63 0.80
C GLY A 29 -13.19 -9.99 1.13
N GLN A 30 -11.86 -10.15 1.06
CA GLN A 30 -11.14 -11.38 1.43
C GLN A 30 -10.65 -11.38 2.89
N SER A 31 -10.90 -10.31 3.63
CA SER A 31 -10.58 -10.20 5.05
C SER A 31 -11.67 -9.41 5.80
N PRO A 32 -11.81 -9.56 7.14
CA PRO A 32 -12.68 -8.69 7.93
C PRO A 32 -12.38 -7.22 7.73
N TYR A 33 -11.09 -6.84 7.61
CA TYR A 33 -10.68 -5.47 7.34
C TYR A 33 -11.26 -4.96 6.02
N SER A 34 -11.06 -5.70 4.91
CA SER A 34 -11.59 -5.27 3.61
C SER A 34 -13.12 -5.20 3.60
N ALA A 35 -13.80 -6.12 4.28
CA ALA A 35 -15.25 -6.08 4.42
C ALA A 35 -15.75 -4.82 5.15
N THR A 36 -15.07 -4.40 6.23
CA THR A 36 -15.40 -3.14 6.94
C THR A 36 -15.18 -1.91 6.05
N LYS A 37 -14.14 -1.92 5.21
CA LYS A 37 -13.87 -0.82 4.27
C LYS A 37 -14.90 -0.75 3.13
N ILE A 38 -15.34 -1.90 2.61
CA ILE A 38 -16.46 -1.97 1.65
C ILE A 38 -17.73 -1.38 2.27
N GLY A 39 -18.03 -1.72 3.53
CA GLY A 39 -19.15 -1.14 4.25
C GLY A 39 -19.03 0.38 4.43
N ALA A 40 -17.85 0.88 4.78
CA ALA A 40 -17.58 2.31 4.90
C ALA A 40 -17.74 3.04 3.57
N ASP A 41 -17.26 2.46 2.45
CA ASP A 41 -17.43 3.00 1.10
C ASP A 41 -18.92 3.12 0.76
N ALA A 42 -19.72 2.06 1.03
CA ALA A 42 -21.15 2.07 0.76
C ALA A 42 -21.91 3.13 1.57
N ILE A 43 -21.53 3.31 2.85
CA ILE A 43 -22.10 4.38 3.70
C ILE A 43 -21.75 5.75 3.11
N ALA A 44 -20.49 6.00 2.76
CA ALA A 44 -20.05 7.27 2.20
C ALA A 44 -20.78 7.61 0.89
N ASP A 45 -20.89 6.65 -0.03
CA ASP A 45 -21.62 6.80 -1.29
C ASP A 45 -23.11 7.07 -1.05
N SER A 46 -23.72 6.42 -0.06
CA SER A 46 -25.14 6.64 0.27
C SER A 46 -25.42 8.07 0.74
N PHE A 47 -24.50 8.67 1.51
CA PHE A 47 -24.63 10.08 1.93
C PHE A 47 -24.49 11.04 0.75
N TYR A 48 -23.60 10.76 -0.19
CA TYR A 48 -23.52 11.53 -1.43
C TYR A 48 -24.84 11.46 -2.22
N ARG A 49 -25.34 10.24 -2.47
CA ARG A 49 -26.57 10.03 -3.28
C ARG A 49 -27.83 10.58 -2.61
N SER A 50 -27.97 10.43 -1.30
CA SER A 50 -29.21 10.79 -0.59
C SER A 50 -29.26 12.25 -0.16
N PHE A 51 -28.10 12.85 0.14
CA PHE A 51 -28.04 14.16 0.79
C PHE A 51 -27.14 15.16 0.06
N ASN A 52 -26.60 14.78 -1.13
CA ASN A 52 -25.63 15.58 -1.87
C ASN A 52 -24.41 16.00 -1.03
N LEU A 53 -24.01 15.17 -0.05
CA LEU A 53 -22.79 15.43 0.71
C LEU A 53 -21.58 15.32 -0.24
N PRO A 54 -20.68 16.33 -0.31
CA PRO A 54 -19.57 16.33 -1.26
C PRO A 54 -18.47 15.35 -0.85
N VAL A 55 -18.72 14.06 -1.05
CA VAL A 55 -17.83 12.95 -0.67
C VAL A 55 -16.99 12.51 -1.86
N THR A 56 -15.73 12.18 -1.59
CA THR A 56 -14.84 11.43 -2.48
C THR A 56 -14.28 10.22 -1.73
N ILE A 57 -14.38 9.04 -2.31
CA ILE A 57 -13.80 7.80 -1.76
C ILE A 57 -12.41 7.62 -2.36
N VAL A 58 -11.39 7.59 -1.51
CA VAL A 58 -9.99 7.50 -1.95
C VAL A 58 -9.43 6.13 -1.60
N ARG A 59 -8.95 5.40 -2.59
CA ARG A 59 -8.38 4.05 -2.46
C ARG A 59 -6.88 4.05 -2.75
N PRO A 60 -6.02 4.35 -1.75
CA PRO A 60 -4.59 4.21 -1.93
C PRO A 60 -4.23 2.73 -2.07
N PHE A 61 -3.31 2.43 -3.00
CA PHE A 61 -2.62 1.16 -3.08
C PHE A 61 -1.53 1.09 -2.00
N ASN A 62 -0.71 0.03 -2.00
CA ASN A 62 0.22 -0.19 -0.89
C ASN A 62 1.17 0.99 -0.71
N THR A 63 0.90 1.81 0.27
CA THR A 63 1.75 2.96 0.62
C THR A 63 2.93 2.51 1.45
N PHE A 64 4.14 2.97 1.13
CA PHE A 64 5.34 2.70 1.89
C PHE A 64 6.18 3.96 2.14
N GLY A 65 7.05 3.91 3.15
CA GLY A 65 7.93 5.03 3.48
C GLY A 65 8.35 5.07 4.95
N PRO A 66 9.01 6.14 5.37
CA PRO A 66 9.33 6.41 6.77
C PRO A 66 8.11 6.24 7.69
N ARG A 67 8.33 5.70 8.89
CA ARG A 67 7.31 5.47 9.92
C ARG A 67 6.26 4.41 9.58
N GLN A 68 6.43 3.63 8.50
CA GLN A 68 5.52 2.55 8.18
C GLN A 68 5.45 1.52 9.32
N SER A 69 4.27 0.95 9.55
CA SER A 69 4.03 -0.06 10.58
C SER A 69 4.94 -1.27 10.43
N ALA A 70 5.43 -1.81 11.55
CA ALA A 70 6.21 -3.05 11.59
C ALA A 70 5.48 -4.30 11.04
N ARG A 71 4.16 -4.21 10.81
CA ARG A 71 3.37 -5.27 10.15
C ARG A 71 3.60 -5.35 8.64
N ALA A 72 4.09 -4.26 8.03
CA ALA A 72 4.31 -4.21 6.59
C ALA A 72 5.62 -4.89 6.19
N VAL A 73 5.67 -5.43 4.97
CA VAL A 73 6.79 -6.22 4.48
C VAL A 73 8.09 -5.42 4.40
N ILE A 74 8.07 -4.16 3.96
CA ILE A 74 9.27 -3.32 3.83
C ILE A 74 9.95 -3.09 5.18
N PRO A 75 9.28 -2.58 6.23
CA PRO A 75 9.86 -2.49 7.57
C PRO A 75 10.34 -3.84 8.11
N THR A 76 9.58 -4.92 7.88
CA THR A 76 9.98 -6.28 8.31
C THR A 76 11.33 -6.70 7.73
N ILE A 77 11.58 -6.42 6.45
CA ILE A 77 12.85 -6.74 5.80
C ILE A 77 13.97 -5.83 6.34
N ILE A 78 13.74 -4.52 6.33
CA ILE A 78 14.74 -3.52 6.74
C ILE A 78 15.19 -3.75 8.19
N THR A 79 14.26 -3.96 9.12
CA THR A 79 14.59 -4.14 10.53
C THR A 79 15.39 -5.41 10.80
N GLN A 80 15.10 -6.51 10.11
CA GLN A 80 15.88 -7.74 10.20
C GLN A 80 17.31 -7.53 9.71
N LEU A 81 17.49 -6.87 8.55
CA LEU A 81 18.80 -6.58 7.97
C LEU A 81 19.62 -5.63 8.86
N LEU A 82 19.02 -4.56 9.36
CA LEU A 82 19.68 -3.60 10.26
C LEU A 82 20.01 -4.20 11.63
N ALA A 83 19.32 -5.26 12.05
CA ALA A 83 19.65 -6.04 13.23
C ALA A 83 20.79 -7.05 12.96
N GLY A 84 21.43 -7.03 11.79
CA GLY A 84 22.55 -7.88 11.42
C GLY A 84 22.19 -9.32 11.01
N LYS A 85 20.89 -9.59 10.74
CA LYS A 85 20.48 -10.94 10.30
C LYS A 85 20.94 -11.18 8.86
N THR A 86 21.45 -12.40 8.63
CA THR A 86 21.83 -12.90 7.30
C THR A 86 20.77 -13.79 6.68
N GLU A 87 19.77 -14.19 7.45
CA GLU A 87 18.59 -14.93 7.01
C GLU A 87 17.33 -14.11 7.30
N ILE A 88 16.68 -13.66 6.24
CA ILE A 88 15.51 -12.79 6.31
C ILE A 88 14.25 -13.63 6.20
N LYS A 89 13.49 -13.70 7.30
CA LYS A 89 12.26 -14.48 7.42
C LYS A 89 11.09 -13.76 6.78
N LEU A 90 10.50 -14.35 5.74
CA LEU A 90 9.30 -13.85 5.05
C LEU A 90 8.25 -14.97 4.91
N GLY A 91 6.99 -14.59 4.71
CA GLY A 91 5.93 -15.49 4.28
C GLY A 91 5.98 -15.73 2.77
N ALA A 92 4.82 -15.66 2.09
CA ALA A 92 4.74 -15.80 0.64
C ALA A 92 5.51 -14.69 -0.08
N ILE A 93 6.35 -15.06 -1.05
CA ILE A 93 7.20 -14.13 -1.81
C ILE A 93 6.74 -13.92 -3.25
N HIS A 94 5.79 -14.73 -3.73
CA HIS A 94 5.24 -14.65 -5.09
C HIS A 94 4.16 -13.57 -5.29
N PRO A 95 3.37 -13.16 -4.27
CA PRO A 95 2.36 -12.13 -4.47
C PRO A 95 2.97 -10.81 -4.95
N THR A 96 2.22 -10.12 -5.84
CA THR A 96 2.66 -8.81 -6.35
C THR A 96 1.92 -7.66 -5.69
N ARG A 97 2.59 -6.52 -5.57
CA ARG A 97 2.06 -5.30 -4.98
C ARG A 97 2.41 -4.08 -5.84
N ASP A 98 1.46 -3.18 -5.96
CA ASP A 98 1.68 -1.81 -6.43
C ASP A 98 2.07 -0.96 -5.23
N LEU A 99 3.31 -0.48 -5.21
CA LEU A 99 3.93 0.20 -4.07
C LEU A 99 4.13 1.68 -4.37
N LEU A 100 3.46 2.54 -3.65
CA LEU A 100 3.54 3.99 -3.80
C LEU A 100 4.22 4.65 -2.59
N PHE A 101 5.18 5.54 -2.86
CA PHE A 101 5.87 6.25 -1.77
C PHE A 101 4.91 7.21 -1.04
N VAL A 102 5.02 7.28 0.28
CA VAL A 102 4.08 7.98 1.17
C VAL A 102 3.85 9.45 0.82
N LYS A 103 4.87 10.15 0.31
CA LYS A 103 4.71 11.55 -0.11
C LYS A 103 3.82 11.68 -1.35
N ASP A 104 3.92 10.74 -2.29
CA ASP A 104 3.08 10.74 -3.48
C ASP A 104 1.64 10.33 -3.14
N THR A 105 1.46 9.40 -2.19
CA THR A 105 0.13 9.10 -1.63
C THR A 105 -0.48 10.34 -0.98
N ALA A 106 0.26 11.02 -0.10
CA ALA A 106 -0.22 12.23 0.58
C ALA A 106 -0.56 13.35 -0.43
N ASN A 107 0.31 13.56 -1.44
CA ASN A 107 0.04 14.50 -2.52
C ASN A 107 -1.21 14.12 -3.32
N GLY A 108 -1.48 12.83 -3.50
CA GLY A 108 -2.72 12.33 -4.12
C GLY A 108 -3.96 12.80 -3.39
N PHE A 109 -3.99 12.69 -2.06
CA PHE A 109 -5.08 13.23 -1.26
C PHE A 109 -5.23 14.75 -1.41
N VAL A 110 -4.12 15.50 -1.44
CA VAL A 110 -4.13 16.96 -1.62
C VAL A 110 -4.71 17.33 -3.00
N GLU A 111 -4.26 16.69 -4.07
CA GLU A 111 -4.74 16.99 -5.42
C GLU A 111 -6.22 16.57 -5.63
N ILE A 112 -6.65 15.46 -5.02
CA ILE A 112 -8.06 15.06 -4.98
C ILE A 112 -8.88 16.10 -4.22
N ALA A 113 -8.41 16.62 -3.09
CA ALA A 113 -9.11 17.64 -2.32
C ALA A 113 -9.31 18.93 -3.11
N LYS A 114 -8.34 19.33 -3.94
CA LYS A 114 -8.38 20.55 -4.75
C LYS A 114 -9.31 20.47 -5.96
N SER A 115 -9.58 19.27 -6.49
CA SER A 115 -10.33 19.10 -7.73
C SER A 115 -11.82 18.83 -7.47
N ASP A 116 -12.70 19.73 -7.90
CA ASP A 116 -14.16 19.54 -7.77
C ASP A 116 -14.68 18.37 -8.62
N LYS A 117 -13.93 17.95 -9.66
CA LYS A 117 -14.26 16.80 -10.50
C LYS A 117 -14.23 15.48 -9.74
N THR A 118 -13.73 15.47 -8.51
CA THR A 118 -13.61 14.25 -7.69
C THR A 118 -14.80 14.04 -6.74
N ILE A 119 -15.73 15.01 -6.65
CA ILE A 119 -16.92 14.90 -5.81
C ILE A 119 -17.87 13.81 -6.36
N GLY A 120 -18.27 12.88 -5.51
CA GLY A 120 -19.10 11.73 -5.88
C GLY A 120 -18.31 10.58 -6.53
N GLU A 121 -16.99 10.70 -6.60
CA GLU A 121 -16.14 9.74 -7.30
C GLU A 121 -15.38 8.82 -6.33
N GLU A 122 -15.09 7.62 -6.82
CA GLU A 122 -14.11 6.69 -6.23
C GLU A 122 -12.80 6.85 -7.00
N ILE A 123 -11.67 6.95 -6.30
CA ILE A 123 -10.38 7.26 -6.93
C ILE A 123 -9.28 6.39 -6.37
N ASN A 124 -8.61 5.64 -7.24
CA ASN A 124 -7.40 4.91 -6.94
C ASN A 124 -6.18 5.85 -6.94
N ILE A 125 -5.30 5.69 -5.95
CA ILE A 125 -3.95 6.26 -5.96
C ILE A 125 -2.97 5.11 -6.07
N ALA A 126 -2.40 4.90 -7.25
CA ALA A 126 -1.55 3.77 -7.62
C ALA A 126 -0.39 4.22 -8.51
N THR A 127 0.64 3.38 -8.64
CA THR A 127 1.77 3.66 -9.54
C THR A 127 1.52 3.14 -10.96
N SER A 128 0.58 2.24 -11.13
CA SER A 128 0.40 1.42 -12.34
C SER A 128 1.66 0.59 -12.67
N SER A 129 2.33 0.11 -11.63
CA SER A 129 3.40 -0.87 -11.73
C SER A 129 3.31 -1.87 -10.58
N GLU A 130 3.87 -3.05 -10.76
CA GLU A 130 3.85 -4.08 -9.72
C GLU A 130 5.22 -4.72 -9.56
N ILE A 131 5.49 -5.22 -8.36
CA ILE A 131 6.70 -5.96 -8.03
C ILE A 131 6.33 -7.13 -7.12
N THR A 132 7.00 -8.28 -7.27
CA THR A 132 6.82 -9.40 -6.33
C THR A 132 7.42 -9.06 -4.96
N VAL A 133 6.90 -9.66 -3.90
CA VAL A 133 7.49 -9.53 -2.56
C VAL A 133 8.94 -10.03 -2.55
N GLY A 134 9.25 -11.08 -3.33
CA GLY A 134 10.61 -11.61 -3.46
C GLY A 134 11.58 -10.62 -4.11
N ASP A 135 11.20 -10.02 -5.25
CA ASP A 135 12.05 -9.04 -5.94
C ASP A 135 12.22 -7.77 -5.10
N LEU A 136 11.17 -7.34 -4.42
CA LEU A 136 11.24 -6.24 -3.46
C LEU A 136 12.24 -6.52 -2.34
N ALA A 137 12.18 -7.72 -1.75
CA ALA A 137 13.10 -8.13 -0.70
C ALA A 137 14.53 -8.17 -1.22
N GLN A 138 14.75 -8.70 -2.42
CA GLN A 138 16.08 -8.73 -3.03
C GLN A 138 16.65 -7.33 -3.28
N LYS A 139 15.81 -6.37 -3.73
CA LYS A 139 16.23 -4.96 -3.86
C LYS A 139 16.71 -4.38 -2.53
N ILE A 140 15.98 -4.61 -1.44
CA ILE A 140 16.35 -4.10 -0.10
C ILE A 140 17.62 -4.80 0.41
N ILE A 141 17.74 -6.12 0.23
CA ILE A 141 18.92 -6.93 0.58
C ILE A 141 20.16 -6.36 -0.13
N ASN A 142 20.07 -6.11 -1.43
CA ASN A 142 21.19 -5.58 -2.21
C ASN A 142 21.68 -4.21 -1.73
N ILE A 143 20.79 -3.40 -1.14
CA ILE A 143 21.16 -2.08 -0.60
C ILE A 143 21.81 -2.20 0.79
N ILE A 144 21.30 -3.08 1.68
CA ILE A 144 21.70 -3.10 3.09
C ILE A 144 22.78 -4.17 3.35
N ASN A 145 22.56 -5.41 2.90
CA ASN A 145 23.48 -6.54 3.09
C ASN A 145 23.35 -7.56 1.97
N PRO A 146 24.11 -7.44 0.88
CA PRO A 146 24.03 -8.34 -0.28
C PRO A 146 24.30 -9.82 0.00
N LEU A 147 24.85 -10.15 1.16
CA LEU A 147 25.11 -11.54 1.57
C LEU A 147 23.91 -12.21 2.26
N ALA A 148 22.88 -11.45 2.62
CA ALA A 148 21.70 -11.99 3.25
C ALA A 148 20.84 -12.80 2.26
N LYS A 149 20.10 -13.78 2.79
CA LYS A 149 19.24 -14.69 2.01
C LYS A 149 17.81 -14.65 2.54
N ILE A 150 16.85 -14.81 1.65
CA ILE A 150 15.44 -14.95 2.02
C ILE A 150 15.21 -16.41 2.42
N ILE A 151 14.55 -16.61 3.56
CA ILE A 151 14.01 -17.90 3.99
C ILE A 151 12.52 -17.80 4.23
N THR A 152 11.78 -18.82 3.80
CA THR A 152 10.33 -18.89 4.06
C THR A 152 10.10 -19.28 5.52
N ASP A 153 9.17 -18.60 6.18
CA ASP A 153 8.75 -18.86 7.56
C ASP A 153 7.24 -19.13 7.58
N ASP A 154 6.85 -20.36 7.85
CA ASP A 154 5.46 -20.80 7.81
C ASP A 154 4.55 -20.03 8.77
N ILE A 155 5.10 -19.52 9.89
CA ILE A 155 4.35 -18.69 10.85
C ILE A 155 3.89 -17.37 10.19
N ARG A 156 4.57 -16.95 9.11
CA ARG A 156 4.29 -15.71 8.37
C ARG A 156 3.42 -15.94 7.14
N LEU A 157 3.02 -17.17 6.85
CA LEU A 157 2.09 -17.46 5.78
C LEU A 157 0.67 -17.10 6.22
N ARG A 158 -0.03 -16.37 5.36
CA ARG A 158 -1.46 -16.11 5.54
C ARG A 158 -2.27 -17.35 5.12
N PRO A 159 -3.46 -17.55 5.68
CA PRO A 159 -4.37 -18.55 5.12
C PRO A 159 -4.57 -18.30 3.62
N GLU A 160 -4.46 -19.36 2.82
CA GLU A 160 -4.49 -19.30 1.34
C GLU A 160 -5.65 -18.45 0.79
N LYS A 161 -6.86 -18.63 1.32
CA LYS A 161 -8.06 -17.87 0.89
C LYS A 161 -8.05 -16.39 1.27
N SER A 162 -7.19 -15.96 2.20
CA SER A 162 -7.05 -14.57 2.64
C SER A 162 -5.86 -13.85 1.99
N GLU A 163 -4.98 -14.58 1.29
CA GLU A 163 -3.88 -13.98 0.57
C GLU A 163 -4.39 -13.31 -0.71
N VAL A 164 -4.01 -12.05 -0.87
CA VAL A 164 -4.29 -11.30 -2.10
C VAL A 164 -3.10 -11.47 -3.02
N GLU A 165 -3.26 -12.30 -4.05
CA GLU A 165 -2.17 -12.71 -4.94
C GLU A 165 -1.64 -11.55 -5.78
N ARG A 166 -2.51 -10.67 -6.25
CA ARG A 166 -2.11 -9.61 -7.17
C ARG A 166 -2.86 -8.30 -6.89
N LEU A 167 -2.10 -7.24 -6.61
CA LEU A 167 -2.59 -5.88 -6.54
C LEU A 167 -1.77 -5.01 -7.50
N PHE A 168 -2.37 -4.69 -8.65
CA PHE A 168 -1.80 -3.84 -9.70
C PHE A 168 -2.87 -2.82 -10.10
N GLY A 169 -2.72 -1.59 -9.64
CA GLY A 169 -3.73 -0.54 -9.77
C GLY A 169 -3.63 0.29 -11.05
N SER A 170 -4.77 0.81 -11.49
CA SER A 170 -4.81 1.86 -12.52
C SER A 170 -4.80 3.23 -11.85
N ASN A 171 -3.93 4.12 -12.32
CA ASN A 171 -3.90 5.53 -11.93
C ASN A 171 -4.53 6.45 -12.99
N LYS A 172 -5.17 5.88 -14.01
CA LYS A 172 -5.69 6.64 -15.15
C LYS A 172 -6.66 7.74 -14.71
N LYS A 173 -7.61 7.40 -13.83
CA LYS A 173 -8.64 8.34 -13.38
C LYS A 173 -8.07 9.53 -12.61
N ILE A 174 -7.18 9.29 -11.65
CA ILE A 174 -6.56 10.39 -10.88
C ILE A 174 -5.75 11.33 -11.79
N LEU A 175 -5.04 10.79 -12.80
CA LEU A 175 -4.30 11.58 -13.79
C LEU A 175 -5.23 12.42 -14.68
N GLU A 176 -6.42 11.91 -15.01
CA GLU A 176 -7.37 12.61 -15.89
C GLU A 176 -8.11 13.75 -15.18
N ILE A 177 -8.43 13.60 -13.88
CA ILE A 177 -9.33 14.53 -13.18
C ILE A 177 -8.66 15.36 -12.10
N THR A 178 -7.35 15.19 -11.90
CA THR A 178 -6.52 15.97 -10.94
C THR A 178 -5.20 16.37 -11.59
N ASN A 179 -4.39 17.16 -10.86
CA ASN A 179 -3.01 17.48 -11.26
C ASN A 179 -1.98 16.55 -10.61
N TRP A 180 -2.42 15.42 -10.06
CA TRP A 180 -1.53 14.48 -9.41
C TRP A 180 -0.55 13.84 -10.40
N LYS A 181 0.66 13.60 -9.93
CA LYS A 181 1.67 12.79 -10.62
C LYS A 181 2.54 12.08 -9.59
N GLN A 182 3.04 10.92 -9.95
CA GLN A 182 4.08 10.26 -9.18
C GLN A 182 5.41 11.02 -9.37
N ASN A 183 6.07 11.36 -8.26
CA ASN A 183 7.34 12.09 -8.28
C ASN A 183 8.52 11.24 -7.79
N VAL A 184 8.26 10.18 -7.02
CA VAL A 184 9.29 9.36 -6.39
C VAL A 184 9.23 7.94 -6.96
N SER A 185 10.33 7.46 -7.55
CA SER A 185 10.45 6.08 -8.01
C SER A 185 10.49 5.10 -6.83
N LEU A 186 10.22 3.81 -7.09
CA LEU A 186 10.32 2.76 -6.07
C LEU A 186 11.74 2.74 -5.45
N ASP A 187 12.77 2.77 -6.28
CA ASP A 187 14.17 2.67 -5.83
C ASP A 187 14.58 3.88 -4.97
N GLU A 188 14.16 5.08 -5.34
CA GLU A 188 14.38 6.29 -4.55
C GLU A 188 13.61 6.23 -3.23
N GLY A 189 12.34 5.86 -3.26
CA GLY A 189 11.51 5.70 -2.06
C GLY A 189 12.06 4.67 -1.09
N LEU A 190 12.61 3.55 -1.60
CA LEU A 190 13.27 2.53 -0.78
C LEU A 190 14.52 3.10 -0.10
N LYS A 191 15.38 3.82 -0.83
CA LYS A 191 16.57 4.48 -0.23
C LYS A 191 16.17 5.44 0.89
N LEU A 192 15.22 6.34 0.64
CA LEU A 192 14.71 7.28 1.65
C LEU A 192 14.14 6.57 2.88
N THR A 193 13.47 5.44 2.66
CA THR A 193 12.90 4.63 3.74
C THR A 193 14.00 3.95 4.55
N ILE A 194 14.98 3.32 3.89
CA ILE A 194 16.13 2.68 4.53
C ILE A 194 16.94 3.70 5.33
N ASP A 195 17.23 4.87 4.75
CA ASP A 195 17.96 5.95 5.43
C ASP A 195 17.25 6.41 6.71
N TRP A 196 15.91 6.46 6.67
CA TRP A 196 15.13 6.80 7.86
C TRP A 196 15.23 5.73 8.95
N PHE A 197 15.11 4.42 8.57
CA PHE A 197 15.21 3.31 9.52
C PHE A 197 16.63 3.13 10.07
N SER A 198 17.66 3.50 9.31
CA SER A 198 19.08 3.37 9.73
C SER A 198 19.46 4.31 10.87
N LYS A 199 18.63 5.32 11.17
CA LYS A 199 18.85 6.20 12.32
C LYS A 199 18.49 5.50 13.62
N PRO A 200 19.41 5.44 14.62
CA PRO A 200 19.18 4.71 15.87
C PRO A 200 17.89 5.09 16.58
N GLU A 201 17.57 6.39 16.62
CA GLU A 201 16.38 6.94 17.26
C GLU A 201 15.06 6.48 16.59
N ASN A 202 15.12 6.06 15.32
CA ASN A 202 13.97 5.51 14.61
C ASN A 202 13.93 3.99 14.75
N LEU A 203 15.06 3.32 14.57
CA LEU A 203 15.16 1.84 14.61
C LEU A 203 14.76 1.28 15.97
N GLN A 204 15.13 1.93 17.08
CA GLN A 204 14.79 1.49 18.45
C GLN A 204 13.27 1.34 18.71
N ARG A 205 12.42 1.93 17.87
CA ARG A 205 10.96 1.80 17.97
C ARG A 205 10.44 0.50 17.37
N TYR A 206 11.29 -0.25 16.68
CA TYR A 206 10.95 -1.49 15.98
C TYR A 206 11.72 -2.66 16.58
N LYS A 207 11.04 -3.80 16.73
CA LYS A 207 11.64 -5.02 17.31
C LYS A 207 11.77 -6.06 16.20
N ALA A 208 13.00 -6.27 15.72
CA ALA A 208 13.31 -7.20 14.64
C ALA A 208 12.98 -8.67 14.97
N GLU A 209 12.91 -9.01 16.27
CA GLU A 209 12.63 -10.38 16.76
C GLU A 209 11.12 -10.69 16.78
N ILE A 210 10.26 -9.69 16.74
CA ILE A 210 8.80 -9.87 16.87
C ILE A 210 8.18 -9.90 15.48
N TYR A 211 7.45 -10.98 15.19
CA TYR A 211 6.50 -10.99 14.07
C TYR A 211 5.23 -10.26 14.51
N ASN A 212 4.97 -9.12 13.89
CA ASN A 212 3.79 -8.32 14.18
C ASN A 212 2.63 -8.77 13.28
N VAL A 213 1.58 -9.31 13.88
CA VAL A 213 0.35 -9.77 13.20
C VAL A 213 -0.66 -8.63 13.09
#